data_858ba288f80d8f2966f36e37de7d6e1f
#
_entry.id   858ba288f80d8f2966f36e37de7d6e1f
#
_cell.length_a   1.000
_cell.length_b   1.000
_cell.length_c   1.000
_cell.angle_alpha   90.00
_cell.angle_beta   90.00
_cell.angle_gamma   90.00
#
_symmetry.space_group_name_H-M   'P 1'
#
loop_
_entity.id
_entity.type
_entity.pdbx_description
1 polymer ?
#
loop_
_entity_poly.entity_id
_entity_poly.type
_entity_poly.pdbx_seq_one_letter_code
_entity_poly.pdbx_strand_id
1 'polypeptide(L)'
;MTSKFLSQNGEIYRILLENEDSFWLISFDNPMERPFRVTASELSSFQRVPAPQDFAPEKQDLSPAAQQRLALIQPLLDRNMDAITDRQVRLSIAKDIAKRQNTTPRRVLRLYYRYLATGQVAFSKNRESAINDIYEWAIKTLYFSAKKFSLRATYDMMLVQKYTDSNGKLLENIPSWSSFRNYFYSRNYHKQPRKSIARSGLTNYQRNERPVFGSSSDWRNVPGSYQMDATQADIYLVSRHDRSKVIGRPYIYLAVDTATQLIAGIYVGLECDESAVMLCLANAAQNKFEYCREYGIEIDSSQWPSRGLPHEIITDKGTEFFGPRMQELCQKYGVEIQSLPPFRPDGKGLVEKSFDLIQQRYKPLLRGKGVIEPDAQERWAVDYRSQSVLTLDEFTQVVIHCVIYLNAGRVLADSETPAQKWIDSDVSLMDVPYEELYLMSLPREAAKLTRKGLRINGLLYVPMDMDGLMLDKTYDVAFSRSDLSCIYVLLDDCSFKPCQLSPHQAQYSGLSQPEADVLKQAEMKLRSSARKQEVAASVTSIQSIRQIVREASAAGSEKPKQDGKIINENRSGEREMLT
;
A
#
# COMPACT_ATOMS: atom_id res chain seq x y z
N MET A 1 -53.86 15.33 55.64
CA MET A 1 -53.24 14.05 55.14
C MET A 1 -51.96 13.82 55.90
N THR A 2 -51.92 12.81 56.76
CA THR A 2 -50.69 12.45 57.52
C THR A 2 -49.58 12.07 56.58
N SER A 3 -48.42 12.70 56.74
CA SER A 3 -47.23 12.40 55.90
C SER A 3 -46.87 10.92 56.00
N LYS A 4 -46.66 10.26 54.85
CA LYS A 4 -46.21 8.86 54.76
C LYS A 4 -44.70 8.70 54.85
N PHE A 5 -43.96 9.74 55.31
CA PHE A 5 -42.51 9.72 55.45
C PHE A 5 -42.10 9.97 56.89
N LEU A 6 -41.05 9.25 57.29
CA LEU A 6 -40.42 9.26 58.60
C LEU A 6 -38.94 9.52 58.48
N SER A 7 -38.33 10.16 59.48
CA SER A 7 -36.89 10.31 59.56
C SER A 7 -36.36 9.75 60.87
N GLN A 8 -35.22 9.04 60.82
CA GLN A 8 -34.50 8.55 61.96
C GLN A 8 -32.97 8.65 61.68
N ASN A 9 -32.23 9.23 62.56
CA ASN A 9 -30.74 9.41 62.42
C ASN A 9 -30.33 10.10 61.12
N GLY A 10 -31.16 10.99 60.57
CA GLY A 10 -30.86 11.68 59.31
C GLY A 10 -31.25 10.93 58.04
N GLU A 11 -31.68 9.68 58.14
CA GLU A 11 -32.21 8.90 57.01
C GLU A 11 -33.74 9.02 56.93
N ILE A 12 -34.25 9.01 55.68
CA ILE A 12 -35.69 9.13 55.39
C ILE A 12 -36.25 7.76 54.98
N TYR A 13 -37.41 7.44 55.55
CA TYR A 13 -38.11 6.19 55.31
C TYR A 13 -39.52 6.46 54.81
N ARG A 14 -40.03 5.64 53.92
CA ARG A 14 -41.44 5.68 53.46
C ARG A 14 -42.23 4.59 54.13
N ILE A 15 -43.42 4.94 54.67
CA ILE A 15 -44.40 3.98 55.18
C ILE A 15 -45.09 3.32 53.97
N LEU A 16 -45.01 1.97 53.88
CA LEU A 16 -45.63 1.18 52.83
C LEU A 16 -47.00 0.65 53.29
N LEU A 17 -47.05 0.10 54.51
CA LEU A 17 -48.25 -0.46 55.15
C LEU A 17 -48.30 0.00 56.61
N GLU A 18 -49.50 0.25 57.11
CA GLU A 18 -49.79 0.67 58.48
C GLU A 18 -50.92 -0.23 59.05
N ASN A 19 -50.60 -0.99 60.07
CA ASN A 19 -51.53 -1.83 60.81
C ASN A 19 -51.52 -1.34 62.26
N GLU A 20 -52.48 -1.78 63.07
CA GLU A 20 -52.69 -1.33 64.46
C GLU A 20 -51.44 -1.45 65.32
N ASP A 21 -50.64 -2.53 65.15
CA ASP A 21 -49.46 -2.82 65.99
C ASP A 21 -48.07 -2.78 65.24
N SER A 22 -48.10 -2.53 63.92
CA SER A 22 -46.86 -2.61 63.16
C SER A 22 -46.88 -1.84 61.83
N PHE A 23 -45.73 -1.36 61.43
CA PHE A 23 -45.50 -0.56 60.24
C PHE A 23 -44.46 -1.24 59.35
N TRP A 24 -44.67 -1.23 58.01
CA TRP A 24 -43.66 -1.65 57.05
C TRP A 24 -43.03 -0.42 56.42
N LEU A 25 -41.71 -0.31 56.55
CA LEU A 25 -40.94 0.82 56.10
C LEU A 25 -39.95 0.39 54.98
N ILE A 26 -39.61 1.31 54.12
CA ILE A 26 -38.53 1.18 53.17
C ILE A 26 -37.65 2.44 53.19
N SER A 27 -36.34 2.30 53.13
CA SER A 27 -35.45 3.45 53.08
C SER A 27 -35.64 4.20 51.76
N PHE A 28 -35.82 5.52 51.86
CA PHE A 28 -35.89 6.42 50.70
C PHE A 28 -34.51 6.76 50.20
N ASP A 29 -33.54 6.94 51.10
CA ASP A 29 -32.18 7.31 50.80
C ASP A 29 -31.40 6.12 50.24
N ASN A 30 -31.71 4.88 50.66
CA ASN A 30 -31.16 3.65 50.09
C ASN A 30 -32.27 2.78 49.47
N PRO A 31 -32.78 3.13 48.28
CA PRO A 31 -33.89 2.44 47.63
C PRO A 31 -33.56 1.03 47.12
N MET A 32 -32.42 0.46 47.51
CA MET A 32 -32.01 -0.92 47.20
C MET A 32 -32.23 -1.87 48.38
N GLU A 33 -32.56 -1.34 49.54
CA GLU A 33 -32.86 -2.12 50.71
C GLU A 33 -34.28 -2.70 50.67
N ARG A 34 -34.42 -3.87 51.27
CA ARG A 34 -35.72 -4.54 51.38
C ARG A 34 -36.64 -3.85 52.40
N PRO A 35 -37.95 -3.89 52.22
CA PRO A 35 -38.89 -3.47 53.25
C PRO A 35 -38.67 -4.23 54.57
N PHE A 36 -38.77 -3.53 55.70
CA PHE A 36 -38.64 -4.08 57.03
C PHE A 36 -39.80 -3.66 57.94
N ARG A 37 -40.05 -4.47 58.97
CA ARG A 37 -41.15 -4.25 59.90
C ARG A 37 -40.64 -3.50 61.12
N VAL A 38 -41.46 -2.57 61.60
CA VAL A 38 -41.23 -1.78 62.83
C VAL A 38 -42.51 -1.87 63.67
N THR A 39 -42.36 -2.07 64.98
CA THR A 39 -43.51 -2.09 65.91
C THR A 39 -43.93 -0.68 66.30
N ALA A 40 -45.13 -0.53 66.83
CA ALA A 40 -45.69 0.79 67.27
C ALA A 40 -44.75 1.44 68.34
N SER A 41 -44.13 0.62 69.21
CA SER A 41 -43.18 1.09 70.23
C SER A 41 -41.87 1.64 69.61
N GLU A 42 -41.36 0.98 68.60
CA GLU A 42 -40.12 1.40 67.88
C GLU A 42 -40.40 2.64 67.02
N LEU A 43 -41.62 2.80 66.52
CA LEU A 43 -42.02 3.96 65.71
C LEU A 43 -41.90 5.29 66.48
N SER A 44 -41.97 5.28 67.80
CA SER A 44 -41.78 6.44 68.63
C SER A 44 -40.40 7.12 68.47
N SER A 45 -39.42 6.39 68.00
CA SER A 45 -38.05 6.91 67.72
C SER A 45 -37.94 7.60 66.32
N PHE A 46 -38.99 7.55 65.49
CA PHE A 46 -39.03 8.19 64.20
C PHE A 46 -39.84 9.49 64.24
N GLN A 47 -39.37 10.50 63.52
CA GLN A 47 -40.07 11.77 63.35
C GLN A 47 -40.81 11.79 62.01
N ARG A 48 -42.05 12.22 61.96
CA ARG A 48 -42.79 12.44 60.71
C ARG A 48 -42.19 13.65 59.97
N VAL A 49 -41.84 13.45 58.68
CA VAL A 49 -41.29 14.50 57.85
C VAL A 49 -42.13 14.69 56.58
N PRO A 50 -42.09 15.86 55.94
CA PRO A 50 -42.74 16.06 54.64
C PRO A 50 -42.15 15.15 53.59
N ALA A 51 -42.91 14.91 52.51
CA ALA A 51 -42.41 14.12 51.39
C ALA A 51 -41.15 14.77 50.81
N PRO A 52 -40.06 14.00 50.54
CA PRO A 52 -38.86 14.53 49.89
C PRO A 52 -39.16 15.12 48.53
N GLN A 53 -38.41 16.17 48.13
CA GLN A 53 -38.63 16.84 46.82
C GLN A 53 -38.49 15.88 45.62
N ASP A 54 -37.70 14.84 45.78
CA ASP A 54 -37.45 13.81 44.76
C ASP A 54 -38.54 12.71 44.74
N PHE A 55 -39.50 12.74 45.64
CA PHE A 55 -40.65 11.85 45.61
C PHE A 55 -41.68 12.38 44.63
N ALA A 56 -41.81 11.69 43.49
CA ALA A 56 -42.87 11.99 42.53
C ALA A 56 -43.65 10.71 42.24
N PRO A 57 -44.96 10.66 42.59
CA PRO A 57 -45.81 9.61 42.10
C PRO A 57 -45.88 9.66 40.57
N GLU A 58 -45.93 8.50 39.95
CA GLU A 58 -45.87 8.35 38.49
C GLU A 58 -46.82 9.27 37.75
N LYS A 59 -46.30 10.07 36.81
CA LYS A 59 -47.09 10.84 35.84
C LYS A 59 -47.61 9.94 34.74
N GLN A 60 -48.78 10.24 34.19
CA GLN A 60 -49.47 9.44 33.15
C GLN A 60 -48.66 9.28 31.84
N ASP A 61 -47.66 10.11 31.56
CA ASP A 61 -46.82 10.03 30.35
C ASP A 61 -45.48 9.39 30.63
N LEU A 62 -45.46 8.07 30.70
CA LEU A 62 -44.24 7.29 30.85
C LEU A 62 -43.55 7.04 29.50
N SER A 63 -42.23 7.20 29.45
CA SER A 63 -41.46 6.77 28.29
C SER A 63 -41.64 5.26 28.03
N PRO A 64 -41.50 4.76 26.78
CA PRO A 64 -41.63 3.34 26.46
C PRO A 64 -40.77 2.43 27.35
N ALA A 65 -39.54 2.87 27.67
CA ALA A 65 -38.65 2.14 28.55
C ALA A 65 -39.13 2.11 30.04
N ALA A 66 -39.78 3.16 30.51
CA ALA A 66 -40.38 3.20 31.84
C ALA A 66 -41.63 2.32 31.91
N GLN A 67 -42.46 2.34 30.87
CA GLN A 67 -43.64 1.44 30.76
C GLN A 67 -43.22 -0.03 30.80
N GLN A 68 -42.17 -0.42 30.08
CA GLN A 68 -41.63 -1.79 30.12
C GLN A 68 -41.13 -2.18 31.53
N ARG A 69 -40.48 -1.26 32.25
CA ARG A 69 -40.00 -1.51 33.61
C ARG A 69 -41.17 -1.64 34.61
N LEU A 70 -42.20 -0.82 34.45
CA LEU A 70 -43.39 -0.91 35.27
C LEU A 70 -44.13 -2.23 35.02
N ALA A 71 -44.33 -2.58 33.77
CA ALA A 71 -44.94 -3.87 33.39
C ALA A 71 -44.14 -5.07 33.94
N LEU A 72 -42.81 -4.95 34.02
CA LEU A 72 -41.97 -6.01 34.59
C LEU A 72 -42.21 -6.26 36.07
N ILE A 73 -42.51 -5.23 36.86
CA ILE A 73 -42.77 -5.35 38.30
C ILE A 73 -44.28 -5.41 38.64
N GLN A 74 -45.16 -5.28 37.64
CA GLN A 74 -46.62 -5.29 37.83
C GLN A 74 -47.13 -6.49 38.63
N PRO A 75 -46.69 -7.75 38.40
CA PRO A 75 -47.16 -8.89 39.20
C PRO A 75 -46.77 -8.82 40.69
N LEU A 76 -45.70 -8.08 41.04
CA LEU A 76 -45.37 -7.80 42.45
C LEU A 76 -46.25 -6.71 43.03
N LEU A 77 -46.68 -5.74 42.21
CA LEU A 77 -47.59 -4.66 42.61
C LEU A 77 -49.01 -5.17 42.76
N ASP A 78 -49.45 -6.11 41.94
CA ASP A 78 -50.79 -6.75 42.02
C ASP A 78 -50.98 -7.54 43.32
N ARG A 79 -49.91 -8.08 43.88
CA ARG A 79 -49.85 -8.76 45.19
C ARG A 79 -49.09 -7.95 46.23
N ASN A 80 -49.25 -6.65 46.25
CA ASN A 80 -48.40 -5.70 46.97
C ASN A 80 -48.33 -6.01 48.48
N MET A 81 -49.47 -6.32 49.12
CA MET A 81 -49.47 -6.65 50.55
C MET A 81 -48.63 -7.88 50.86
N ASP A 82 -48.86 -8.98 50.17
CA ASP A 82 -48.09 -10.22 50.36
C ASP A 82 -46.62 -10.05 49.98
N ALA A 83 -46.36 -9.33 48.90
CA ALA A 83 -45.00 -9.08 48.43
C ALA A 83 -44.18 -8.15 49.35
N ILE A 84 -44.83 -7.25 50.12
CA ILE A 84 -44.17 -6.41 51.12
C ILE A 84 -43.90 -7.22 52.40
N THR A 85 -44.90 -7.97 52.86
CA THR A 85 -44.84 -8.64 54.17
C THR A 85 -44.13 -9.97 54.13
N ASP A 86 -44.27 -10.76 53.08
CA ASP A 86 -43.65 -12.07 52.97
C ASP A 86 -42.46 -12.07 51.95
N ARG A 87 -41.29 -12.42 52.52
CA ARG A 87 -40.05 -12.56 51.72
C ARG A 87 -40.13 -13.72 50.72
N GLN A 88 -40.72 -14.83 51.09
CA GLN A 88 -40.77 -16.03 50.26
C GLN A 88 -41.69 -15.81 49.07
N VAL A 89 -42.85 -15.23 49.28
CA VAL A 89 -43.81 -14.84 48.22
C VAL A 89 -43.13 -13.87 47.25
N ARG A 90 -42.47 -12.83 47.74
CA ARG A 90 -41.77 -11.85 46.95
C ARG A 90 -40.66 -12.47 46.08
N LEU A 91 -39.85 -13.40 46.64
CA LEU A 91 -38.79 -14.10 45.93
C LEU A 91 -39.36 -15.06 44.87
N SER A 92 -40.45 -15.75 45.15
CA SER A 92 -41.11 -16.66 44.22
C SER A 92 -41.60 -15.90 42.99
N ILE A 93 -42.35 -14.82 43.20
CA ILE A 93 -42.86 -13.96 42.11
C ILE A 93 -41.69 -13.38 41.28
N ALA A 94 -40.64 -12.90 41.96
CA ALA A 94 -39.47 -12.35 41.24
C ALA A 94 -38.72 -13.40 40.41
N LYS A 95 -38.65 -14.66 40.86
CA LYS A 95 -38.09 -15.77 40.08
C LYS A 95 -38.91 -16.12 38.85
N ASP A 96 -40.26 -16.14 39.01
CA ASP A 96 -41.17 -16.42 37.90
C ASP A 96 -41.14 -15.34 36.83
N ILE A 97 -41.08 -14.07 37.22
CA ILE A 97 -40.92 -12.93 36.31
C ILE A 97 -39.56 -13.06 35.58
N ALA A 98 -38.51 -13.34 36.33
CA ALA A 98 -37.15 -13.45 35.77
C ALA A 98 -37.06 -14.55 34.72
N LYS A 99 -37.70 -15.70 34.96
CA LYS A 99 -37.76 -16.82 34.02
C LYS A 99 -38.54 -16.46 32.74
N ARG A 100 -39.69 -15.79 32.87
CA ARG A 100 -40.55 -15.39 31.74
C ARG A 100 -39.91 -14.31 30.86
N GLN A 101 -39.17 -13.40 31.47
CA GLN A 101 -38.64 -12.19 30.82
C GLN A 101 -37.14 -12.26 30.56
N ASN A 102 -36.54 -13.44 30.66
CA ASN A 102 -35.08 -13.68 30.44
C ASN A 102 -34.20 -12.67 31.19
N THR A 103 -34.49 -12.45 32.47
CA THR A 103 -33.75 -11.51 33.32
C THR A 103 -33.36 -12.17 34.66
N THR A 104 -32.78 -11.43 35.58
CA THR A 104 -32.41 -11.95 36.90
C THR A 104 -33.42 -11.52 37.98
N PRO A 105 -33.71 -12.39 38.97
CA PRO A 105 -34.59 -12.02 40.10
C PRO A 105 -34.10 -10.79 40.85
N ARG A 106 -32.76 -10.61 40.95
CA ARG A 106 -32.12 -9.46 41.57
C ARG A 106 -32.48 -8.14 40.86
N ARG A 107 -32.56 -8.15 39.51
CA ARG A 107 -32.95 -6.98 38.72
C ARG A 107 -34.43 -6.63 38.95
N VAL A 108 -35.29 -7.61 38.98
CA VAL A 108 -36.73 -7.41 39.23
C VAL A 108 -36.94 -6.80 40.63
N LEU A 109 -36.31 -7.40 41.67
CA LEU A 109 -36.43 -6.92 43.05
C LEU A 109 -35.86 -5.50 43.21
N ARG A 110 -34.74 -5.18 42.54
CA ARG A 110 -34.15 -3.85 42.58
C ARG A 110 -35.10 -2.79 42.01
N LEU A 111 -35.77 -3.09 40.92
CA LEU A 111 -36.79 -2.19 40.35
C LEU A 111 -37.99 -2.05 41.25
N TYR A 112 -38.46 -3.14 41.85
CA TYR A 112 -39.59 -3.15 42.77
C TYR A 112 -39.30 -2.33 44.04
N TYR A 113 -38.18 -2.55 44.72
CA TYR A 113 -37.83 -1.79 45.94
C TYR A 113 -37.66 -0.30 45.63
N ARG A 114 -37.05 0.03 44.50
CA ARG A 114 -36.96 1.44 44.10
C ARG A 114 -38.35 2.07 43.88
N TYR A 115 -39.20 1.37 43.19
CA TYR A 115 -40.57 1.86 43.01
C TYR A 115 -41.30 2.05 44.34
N LEU A 116 -41.17 1.10 45.25
CA LEU A 116 -41.76 1.24 46.60
C LEU A 116 -41.17 2.42 47.37
N ALA A 117 -39.90 2.70 47.26
CA ALA A 117 -39.25 3.81 47.94
C ALA A 117 -39.61 5.16 47.31
N THR A 118 -39.43 5.32 46.00
CA THR A 118 -39.45 6.63 45.31
C THR A 118 -40.74 6.92 44.55
N GLY A 119 -41.57 5.90 44.29
CA GLY A 119 -42.73 6.00 43.40
C GLY A 119 -42.42 6.03 41.92
N GLN A 120 -41.15 5.78 41.52
CA GLN A 120 -40.70 5.91 40.13
C GLN A 120 -39.92 4.69 39.65
N VAL A 121 -40.16 4.28 38.39
CA VAL A 121 -39.37 3.29 37.65
C VAL A 121 -38.35 3.94 36.72
N ALA A 122 -38.45 5.26 36.52
CA ALA A 122 -37.50 6.04 35.74
C ALA A 122 -36.27 6.35 36.54
N PHE A 123 -35.07 6.33 35.89
CA PHE A 123 -33.85 6.81 36.50
C PHE A 123 -33.75 8.31 36.29
N SER A 124 -33.39 9.07 37.32
CA SER A 124 -33.17 10.51 37.17
C SER A 124 -32.01 10.75 36.18
N LYS A 125 -32.28 11.46 35.11
CA LYS A 125 -31.31 11.74 34.05
C LYS A 125 -30.18 12.70 34.46
N ASN A 126 -30.35 13.50 35.49
CA ASN A 126 -29.52 14.68 35.73
C ASN A 126 -28.10 14.39 36.24
N ARG A 127 -27.88 13.32 37.02
CA ARG A 127 -26.52 12.93 37.46
C ARG A 127 -25.75 12.16 36.37
N GLU A 128 -26.43 11.34 35.56
CA GLU A 128 -25.82 10.62 34.45
C GLU A 128 -25.41 11.56 33.31
N SER A 129 -26.08 12.68 33.09
CA SER A 129 -25.76 13.58 31.99
C SER A 129 -24.43 14.31 32.21
N ALA A 130 -24.16 14.86 33.38
CA ALA A 130 -22.93 15.59 33.64
C ALA A 130 -21.66 14.70 33.59
N ILE A 131 -21.75 13.47 34.12
CA ILE A 131 -20.64 12.49 34.02
C ILE A 131 -20.44 12.05 32.58
N ASN A 132 -21.52 11.83 31.84
CA ASN A 132 -21.48 11.43 30.44
C ASN A 132 -20.85 12.51 29.56
N ASP A 133 -21.09 13.79 29.83
CA ASP A 133 -20.48 14.91 29.12
C ASP A 133 -18.96 14.98 29.35
N ILE A 134 -18.50 14.69 30.58
CA ILE A 134 -17.07 14.60 30.89
C ILE A 134 -16.43 13.39 30.17
N TYR A 135 -17.09 12.25 30.14
CA TYR A 135 -16.62 11.06 29.41
C TYR A 135 -16.51 11.34 27.93
N GLU A 136 -17.53 11.95 27.34
CA GLU A 136 -17.56 12.30 25.93
C GLU A 136 -16.44 13.31 25.59
N TRP A 137 -16.26 14.33 26.43
CA TRP A 137 -15.16 15.27 26.30
C TRP A 137 -13.81 14.55 26.33
N ALA A 138 -13.56 13.69 27.31
CA ALA A 138 -12.31 12.94 27.41
C ALA A 138 -12.04 12.06 26.18
N ILE A 139 -13.07 11.39 25.67
CA ILE A 139 -12.95 10.56 24.49
C ILE A 139 -12.66 11.40 23.24
N LYS A 140 -13.43 12.48 23.04
CA LYS A 140 -13.30 13.32 21.85
C LYS A 140 -12.00 14.14 21.81
N THR A 141 -11.52 14.59 23.00
CA THR A 141 -10.36 15.50 23.09
C THR A 141 -9.06 14.75 23.32
N LEU A 142 -9.05 13.74 24.18
CA LEU A 142 -7.84 13.03 24.57
C LEU A 142 -7.65 11.73 23.80
N TYR A 143 -8.67 10.87 23.74
CA TYR A 143 -8.55 9.57 23.05
C TYR A 143 -8.53 9.72 21.53
N PHE A 144 -9.40 10.56 20.94
CA PHE A 144 -9.42 10.89 19.51
C PHE A 144 -8.39 11.97 19.18
N SER A 145 -7.13 11.66 19.41
CA SER A 145 -6.03 12.58 19.14
C SER A 145 -4.82 11.87 18.52
N ALA A 146 -3.98 12.63 17.82
CA ALA A 146 -2.73 12.14 17.25
C ALA A 146 -1.72 11.61 18.30
N LYS A 147 -1.91 11.98 19.59
CA LYS A 147 -1.09 11.47 20.70
C LYS A 147 -1.31 9.98 20.99
N LYS A 148 -2.36 9.38 20.45
CA LYS A 148 -2.67 7.93 20.54
C LYS A 148 -2.70 7.39 21.97
N PHE A 149 -3.19 8.17 22.95
CA PHE A 149 -3.35 7.68 24.32
C PHE A 149 -4.13 6.36 24.36
N SER A 150 -3.71 5.44 25.24
CA SER A 150 -4.53 4.26 25.53
C SER A 150 -5.84 4.68 26.20
N LEU A 151 -6.86 3.82 26.20
CA LEU A 151 -8.13 4.16 26.88
C LEU A 151 -7.91 4.36 28.38
N ARG A 152 -6.97 3.61 28.99
CA ARG A 152 -6.60 3.77 30.40
C ARG A 152 -5.91 5.11 30.65
N ALA A 153 -4.93 5.48 29.82
CA ALA A 153 -4.25 6.77 29.94
C ALA A 153 -5.21 7.95 29.73
N THR A 154 -6.22 7.79 28.85
CA THR A 154 -7.28 8.79 28.66
C THR A 154 -8.11 8.98 29.93
N TYR A 155 -8.48 7.91 30.61
CA TYR A 155 -9.19 7.96 31.87
C TYR A 155 -8.32 8.64 32.97
N ASP A 156 -7.06 8.26 33.09
CA ASP A 156 -6.16 8.85 34.07
C ASP A 156 -5.97 10.37 33.80
N MET A 157 -5.79 10.77 32.55
CA MET A 157 -5.73 12.19 32.16
C MET A 157 -7.03 12.96 32.39
N MET A 158 -8.20 12.29 32.21
CA MET A 158 -9.50 12.86 32.55
C MET A 158 -9.59 13.14 34.05
N LEU A 159 -9.13 12.21 34.89
CA LEU A 159 -9.11 12.41 36.34
C LEU A 159 -8.22 13.59 36.73
N VAL A 160 -7.02 13.70 36.15
CA VAL A 160 -6.11 14.81 36.39
C VAL A 160 -6.73 16.15 36.02
N GLN A 161 -7.47 16.23 34.88
CA GLN A 161 -7.99 17.52 34.39
C GLN A 161 -9.36 17.91 34.98
N LYS A 162 -10.17 16.96 35.45
CA LYS A 162 -11.55 17.21 35.88
C LYS A 162 -11.84 16.84 37.32
N TYR A 163 -10.97 16.06 37.96
CA TYR A 163 -11.20 15.49 39.28
C TYR A 163 -10.01 15.71 40.25
N THR A 164 -9.18 16.72 40.00
CA THR A 164 -8.14 17.20 40.94
C THR A 164 -8.45 18.59 41.42
N ASP A 165 -8.08 18.90 42.68
CA ASP A 165 -8.16 20.23 43.26
C ASP A 165 -6.99 21.14 42.81
N SER A 166 -6.96 22.39 43.28
CA SER A 166 -5.88 23.34 42.97
C SER A 166 -4.49 22.91 43.45
N ASN A 167 -4.42 21.95 44.38
CA ASN A 167 -3.20 21.40 44.94
C ASN A 167 -2.78 20.10 44.26
N GLY A 168 -3.49 19.66 43.22
CA GLY A 168 -3.23 18.42 42.50
C GLY A 168 -3.72 17.13 43.21
N LYS A 169 -4.50 17.26 44.31
CA LYS A 169 -5.05 16.15 45.07
C LYS A 169 -6.36 15.68 44.41
N LEU A 170 -6.52 14.37 44.32
CA LEU A 170 -7.71 13.75 43.74
C LEU A 170 -8.95 13.99 44.61
N LEU A 171 -10.08 14.32 44.00
CA LEU A 171 -11.36 14.50 44.67
C LEU A 171 -11.92 13.16 45.16
N GLU A 172 -12.72 13.15 46.23
CA GLU A 172 -13.29 11.93 46.81
C GLU A 172 -14.29 11.22 45.89
N ASN A 173 -15.08 11.98 45.12
CA ASN A 173 -16.14 11.46 44.26
C ASN A 173 -15.69 11.33 42.78
N ILE A 174 -14.77 10.40 42.50
CA ILE A 174 -14.31 10.09 41.13
C ILE A 174 -15.17 9.00 40.48
N PRO A 175 -15.40 9.07 39.16
CA PRO A 175 -16.03 7.99 38.45
C PRO A 175 -15.11 6.76 38.38
N SER A 176 -15.69 5.55 38.43
CA SER A 176 -14.88 4.34 38.32
C SER A 176 -14.38 4.08 36.89
N TRP A 177 -13.23 3.43 36.80
CA TRP A 177 -12.71 2.94 35.51
C TRP A 177 -13.71 2.10 34.74
N SER A 178 -14.43 1.21 35.45
CA SER A 178 -15.43 0.33 34.85
C SER A 178 -16.59 1.13 34.22
N SER A 179 -17.02 2.21 34.86
CA SER A 179 -18.06 3.09 34.31
C SER A 179 -17.61 3.78 33.02
N PHE A 180 -16.40 4.37 33.01
CA PHE A 180 -15.83 5.00 31.82
C PHE A 180 -15.65 4.01 30.67
N ARG A 181 -15.07 2.83 30.97
CA ARG A 181 -14.88 1.76 29.98
C ARG A 181 -16.23 1.28 29.40
N ASN A 182 -17.24 1.05 30.25
CA ASN A 182 -18.57 0.63 29.80
C ASN A 182 -19.20 1.71 28.92
N TYR A 183 -19.09 2.98 29.27
CA TYR A 183 -19.55 4.09 28.46
C TYR A 183 -18.93 4.09 27.06
N PHE A 184 -17.60 3.92 26.99
CA PHE A 184 -16.86 3.86 25.72
C PHE A 184 -17.35 2.74 24.80
N TYR A 185 -17.48 1.52 25.33
CA TYR A 185 -17.90 0.36 24.54
C TYR A 185 -19.39 0.36 24.22
N SER A 186 -20.26 0.77 25.15
CA SER A 186 -21.71 0.81 24.92
C SER A 186 -22.12 1.80 23.83
N ARG A 187 -21.35 2.88 23.65
CA ARG A 187 -21.52 3.88 22.60
C ARG A 187 -20.77 3.56 21.30
N ASN A 188 -20.10 2.40 21.21
CA ASN A 188 -19.32 1.97 20.05
C ASN A 188 -18.23 2.93 19.58
N TYR A 189 -17.64 3.74 20.48
CA TYR A 189 -16.57 4.66 20.12
C TYR A 189 -15.36 3.96 19.49
N HIS A 190 -15.09 2.69 19.86
CA HIS A 190 -14.00 1.88 19.31
C HIS A 190 -14.19 1.52 17.83
N LYS A 191 -15.44 1.55 17.32
CA LYS A 191 -15.80 1.23 15.92
C LYS A 191 -16.03 2.46 15.05
N GLN A 192 -15.96 3.66 15.62
CA GLN A 192 -16.24 4.87 14.86
C GLN A 192 -15.08 5.22 13.91
N PRO A 193 -15.37 5.54 12.65
CA PRO A 193 -14.36 6.03 11.68
C PRO A 193 -13.55 7.21 12.21
N ARG A 194 -14.20 8.09 12.97
CA ARG A 194 -13.60 9.26 13.59
C ARG A 194 -12.42 8.92 14.52
N LYS A 195 -12.46 7.77 15.19
CA LYS A 195 -11.33 7.27 16.01
C LYS A 195 -10.07 7.10 15.16
N SER A 196 -10.18 6.40 14.04
CA SER A 196 -9.04 6.12 13.19
C SER A 196 -8.53 7.37 12.50
N ILE A 197 -9.43 8.19 11.97
CA ILE A 197 -9.10 9.47 11.33
C ILE A 197 -8.33 10.38 12.29
N ALA A 198 -8.82 10.54 13.53
CA ALA A 198 -8.19 11.41 14.52
C ALA A 198 -6.83 10.87 15.02
N ARG A 199 -6.66 9.55 15.08
CA ARG A 199 -5.45 8.91 15.64
C ARG A 199 -4.39 8.62 14.58
N SER A 200 -4.78 8.26 13.38
CA SER A 200 -3.89 7.77 12.31
C SER A 200 -3.97 8.58 11.02
N GLY A 201 -4.85 9.56 10.97
CA GLY A 201 -5.04 10.43 9.81
C GLY A 201 -6.08 9.89 8.82
N LEU A 202 -6.63 10.80 8.02
CA LEU A 202 -7.65 10.51 7.01
C LEU A 202 -7.13 9.53 5.95
N THR A 203 -5.89 9.72 5.52
CA THR A 203 -5.23 8.87 4.51
C THR A 203 -5.16 7.41 4.95
N ASN A 204 -4.76 7.16 6.21
CA ASN A 204 -4.70 5.79 6.75
C ASN A 204 -6.09 5.15 6.83
N TYR A 205 -7.10 5.92 7.27
CA TYR A 205 -8.48 5.44 7.29
C TYR A 205 -8.98 5.09 5.89
N GLN A 206 -8.75 5.97 4.91
CA GLN A 206 -9.18 5.75 3.54
C GLN A 206 -8.53 4.53 2.88
N ARG A 207 -7.25 4.28 3.20
CA ARG A 207 -6.51 3.16 2.65
C ARG A 207 -6.85 1.80 3.29
N ASN A 208 -7.01 1.77 4.62
CA ASN A 208 -6.94 0.50 5.36
C ASN A 208 -8.22 0.16 6.14
N GLU A 209 -9.08 1.14 6.44
CA GLU A 209 -10.19 0.91 7.38
C GLU A 209 -11.57 1.30 6.83
N ARG A 210 -11.61 2.05 5.74
CA ARG A 210 -12.88 2.44 5.11
C ARG A 210 -13.61 1.18 4.62
N PRO A 211 -14.91 1.02 4.94
CA PRO A 211 -15.69 -0.07 4.34
C PRO A 211 -15.71 0.06 2.82
N VAL A 212 -15.38 -1.03 2.14
CA VAL A 212 -15.51 -1.17 0.69
C VAL A 212 -16.69 -2.09 0.45
N PHE A 213 -17.74 -1.58 -0.19
CA PHE A 213 -18.92 -2.34 -0.53
C PHE A 213 -18.85 -2.75 -2.00
N GLY A 214 -19.05 -4.03 -2.29
CA GLY A 214 -18.97 -4.58 -3.63
C GLY A 214 -17.54 -5.01 -4.03
N SER A 215 -17.40 -5.44 -5.26
CA SER A 215 -16.14 -5.78 -5.90
C SER A 215 -15.80 -4.76 -6.97
N SER A 216 -14.51 -4.55 -7.26
CA SER A 216 -14.09 -3.74 -8.41
C SER A 216 -14.60 -4.32 -9.73
N SER A 217 -14.83 -5.65 -9.79
CA SER A 217 -15.46 -6.34 -10.91
C SER A 217 -16.94 -6.00 -11.09
N ASP A 218 -17.65 -5.58 -10.03
CA ASP A 218 -19.09 -5.23 -10.13
C ASP A 218 -19.33 -3.95 -10.94
N TRP A 219 -18.30 -3.13 -11.11
CA TRP A 219 -18.39 -1.82 -11.77
C TRP A 219 -17.89 -1.85 -13.21
N ARG A 220 -17.15 -2.88 -13.60
CA ARG A 220 -16.36 -2.93 -14.83
C ARG A 220 -16.38 -4.32 -15.43
N ASN A 221 -17.55 -4.71 -15.91
CA ASN A 221 -17.74 -6.01 -16.57
C ASN A 221 -17.49 -5.96 -18.10
N VAL A 222 -16.70 -4.97 -18.57
CA VAL A 222 -16.37 -4.89 -19.98
C VAL A 222 -14.97 -5.47 -20.20
N PRO A 223 -14.85 -6.63 -20.85
CA PRO A 223 -13.56 -7.18 -21.24
C PRO A 223 -12.82 -6.21 -22.17
N GLY A 224 -11.49 -6.16 -22.04
CA GLY A 224 -10.66 -5.21 -22.80
C GLY A 224 -10.33 -3.91 -22.04
N SER A 225 -10.75 -3.77 -20.77
CA SER A 225 -10.31 -2.70 -19.88
C SER A 225 -9.22 -3.23 -18.95
N TYR A 226 -7.99 -2.70 -19.05
CA TYR A 226 -6.85 -3.21 -18.30
C TYR A 226 -6.49 -2.35 -17.10
N GLN A 227 -6.39 -2.97 -15.92
CA GLN A 227 -5.67 -2.36 -14.79
C GLN A 227 -4.17 -2.56 -14.99
N MET A 228 -3.43 -1.46 -14.97
CA MET A 228 -1.98 -1.50 -15.09
C MET A 228 -1.31 -0.90 -13.87
N ASP A 229 -0.26 -1.56 -13.42
CA ASP A 229 0.60 -1.10 -12.34
C ASP A 229 1.98 -1.75 -12.41
N ALA A 230 2.91 -1.23 -11.61
CA ALA A 230 4.26 -1.74 -11.49
C ALA A 230 4.60 -2.11 -10.04
N THR A 231 5.40 -3.13 -9.86
CA THR A 231 6.01 -3.45 -8.57
C THR A 231 7.49 -3.76 -8.74
N GLN A 232 8.31 -3.32 -7.80
CA GLN A 232 9.69 -3.79 -7.73
C GLN A 232 9.71 -5.18 -7.09
N ALA A 233 10.20 -6.17 -7.82
CA ALA A 233 10.27 -7.54 -7.32
C ALA A 233 11.26 -7.66 -6.16
N ASP A 234 10.91 -8.48 -5.16
CA ASP A 234 11.74 -8.71 -3.98
C ASP A 234 12.81 -9.78 -4.24
N ILE A 235 13.61 -9.57 -5.30
CA ILE A 235 14.71 -10.46 -5.66
C ILE A 235 15.85 -9.65 -6.31
N TYR A 236 17.10 -10.01 -6.00
CA TYR A 236 18.28 -9.50 -6.68
C TYR A 236 18.66 -10.43 -7.84
N LEU A 237 19.04 -9.85 -8.97
CA LEU A 237 19.45 -10.56 -10.17
C LEU A 237 20.92 -10.35 -10.48
N VAL A 238 21.50 -11.27 -11.27
CA VAL A 238 22.89 -11.22 -11.73
C VAL A 238 22.95 -10.94 -13.24
N SER A 239 24.11 -10.44 -13.68
CA SER A 239 24.37 -10.19 -15.09
C SER A 239 24.41 -11.51 -15.89
N ARG A 240 23.84 -11.47 -17.10
CA ARG A 240 23.90 -12.55 -18.08
C ARG A 240 25.33 -12.91 -18.49
N HIS A 241 26.20 -11.92 -18.57
CA HIS A 241 27.60 -12.08 -19.03
C HIS A 241 28.56 -12.42 -17.90
N ASP A 242 28.28 -12.01 -16.69
CA ASP A 242 29.12 -12.24 -15.52
C ASP A 242 28.26 -12.42 -14.27
N ARG A 243 27.92 -13.67 -13.96
CA ARG A 243 27.05 -14.02 -12.82
C ARG A 243 27.63 -13.63 -11.44
N SER A 244 28.89 -13.18 -11.39
CA SER A 244 29.46 -12.62 -10.16
C SER A 244 29.00 -11.18 -9.89
N LYS A 245 28.34 -10.53 -10.85
CA LYS A 245 27.88 -9.14 -10.76
C LYS A 245 26.39 -9.06 -10.60
N VAL A 246 25.95 -8.44 -9.51
CA VAL A 246 24.55 -8.13 -9.27
C VAL A 246 24.13 -6.92 -10.10
N ILE A 247 23.04 -7.05 -10.87
CA ILE A 247 22.50 -5.97 -11.72
C ILE A 247 21.35 -5.21 -11.06
N GLY A 248 20.83 -5.69 -9.94
CA GLY A 248 19.79 -5.01 -9.18
C GLY A 248 18.52 -5.83 -8.99
N ARG A 249 17.44 -5.14 -8.64
CA ARG A 249 16.10 -5.70 -8.50
C ARG A 249 15.26 -5.31 -9.70
N PRO A 250 14.56 -6.25 -10.36
CA PRO A 250 13.73 -5.91 -11.50
C PRO A 250 12.40 -5.30 -11.07
N TYR A 251 11.79 -4.55 -11.98
CA TYR A 251 10.38 -4.16 -11.93
C TYR A 251 9.56 -5.14 -12.76
N ILE A 252 8.35 -5.42 -12.29
CA ILE A 252 7.34 -6.19 -13.00
C ILE A 252 6.16 -5.24 -13.26
N TYR A 253 5.80 -5.08 -14.52
CA TYR A 253 4.55 -4.45 -14.93
C TYR A 253 3.55 -5.51 -15.33
N LEU A 254 2.30 -5.32 -14.96
CA LEU A 254 1.19 -6.18 -15.36
C LEU A 254 0.08 -5.34 -15.98
N ALA A 255 -0.51 -5.88 -17.03
CA ALA A 255 -1.78 -5.44 -17.58
C ALA A 255 -2.82 -6.54 -17.32
N VAL A 256 -3.78 -6.28 -16.44
CA VAL A 256 -4.77 -7.27 -16.00
C VAL A 256 -6.16 -6.83 -16.43
N ASP A 257 -6.84 -7.67 -17.17
CA ASP A 257 -8.22 -7.41 -17.60
C ASP A 257 -9.19 -7.38 -16.41
N THR A 258 -10.02 -6.35 -16.34
CA THR A 258 -10.87 -6.12 -15.18
C THR A 258 -12.07 -7.05 -15.08
N ALA A 259 -12.56 -7.55 -16.21
CA ALA A 259 -13.72 -8.43 -16.26
C ALA A 259 -13.36 -9.90 -16.03
N THR A 260 -12.30 -10.37 -16.68
CA THR A 260 -11.91 -11.78 -16.69
C THR A 260 -10.82 -12.13 -15.69
N GLN A 261 -10.12 -11.10 -15.15
CA GLN A 261 -8.91 -11.24 -14.31
C GLN A 261 -7.72 -11.87 -15.07
N LEU A 262 -7.77 -11.92 -16.41
CA LEU A 262 -6.67 -12.40 -17.23
C LEU A 262 -5.50 -11.42 -17.15
N ILE A 263 -4.30 -11.90 -16.93
CA ILE A 263 -3.07 -11.12 -17.13
C ILE A 263 -2.83 -11.08 -18.64
N ALA A 264 -3.18 -9.95 -19.26
CA ALA A 264 -3.13 -9.77 -20.71
C ALA A 264 -1.72 -9.43 -21.20
N GLY A 265 -0.92 -8.73 -20.41
CA GLY A 265 0.44 -8.35 -20.75
C GLY A 265 1.36 -8.25 -19.53
N ILE A 266 2.66 -8.44 -19.77
CA ILE A 266 3.72 -8.31 -18.77
C ILE A 266 4.92 -7.57 -19.33
N TYR A 267 5.67 -6.93 -18.44
CA TYR A 267 7.04 -6.51 -18.71
C TYR A 267 7.88 -6.76 -17.45
N VAL A 268 9.09 -7.31 -17.66
CA VAL A 268 10.06 -7.53 -16.58
C VAL A 268 11.36 -6.86 -17.01
N GLY A 269 11.82 -5.87 -16.24
CA GLY A 269 13.01 -5.10 -16.59
C GLY A 269 13.60 -4.35 -15.41
N LEU A 270 14.68 -3.64 -15.63
CA LEU A 270 15.38 -2.87 -14.58
C LEU A 270 14.89 -1.41 -14.48
N GLU A 271 14.14 -0.95 -15.47
CA GLU A 271 13.65 0.42 -15.56
C GLU A 271 12.17 0.51 -15.14
N CYS A 272 11.83 1.67 -14.54
CA CYS A 272 10.46 2.00 -14.13
C CYS A 272 10.12 3.35 -14.75
N ASP A 273 9.82 3.34 -16.05
CA ASP A 273 9.54 4.53 -16.85
C ASP A 273 8.44 4.30 -17.89
N GLU A 274 8.14 5.32 -18.67
CA GLU A 274 7.16 5.28 -19.75
C GLU A 274 7.42 4.14 -20.75
N SER A 275 8.70 3.84 -21.05
CA SER A 275 9.07 2.74 -21.96
C SER A 275 8.59 1.39 -21.42
N ALA A 276 8.72 1.18 -20.10
CA ALA A 276 8.31 -0.07 -19.46
C ALA A 276 6.78 -0.27 -19.55
N VAL A 277 5.99 0.79 -19.36
CA VAL A 277 4.52 0.75 -19.56
C VAL A 277 4.19 0.37 -21.01
N MET A 278 4.81 1.04 -21.98
CA MET A 278 4.57 0.79 -23.40
C MET A 278 5.00 -0.60 -23.84
N LEU A 279 6.12 -1.12 -23.30
CA LEU A 279 6.58 -2.50 -23.54
C LEU A 279 5.60 -3.54 -22.95
N CYS A 280 5.00 -3.25 -21.80
CA CYS A 280 3.93 -4.09 -21.25
C CYS A 280 2.69 -4.11 -22.17
N LEU A 281 2.32 -2.97 -22.76
CA LEU A 281 1.23 -2.88 -23.76
C LEU A 281 1.61 -3.57 -25.07
N ALA A 282 2.84 -3.42 -25.55
CA ALA A 282 3.34 -4.13 -26.72
C ALA A 282 3.27 -5.66 -26.51
N ASN A 283 3.67 -6.13 -25.32
CA ASN A 283 3.49 -7.54 -24.96
C ASN A 283 2.02 -7.94 -24.89
N ALA A 284 1.11 -7.07 -24.40
CA ALA A 284 -0.33 -7.36 -24.41
C ALA A 284 -0.87 -7.56 -25.83
N ALA A 285 -0.37 -6.78 -26.81
CA ALA A 285 -0.74 -6.89 -28.20
C ALA A 285 -0.06 -8.04 -28.95
N GLN A 286 1.09 -8.53 -28.46
CA GLN A 286 1.88 -9.58 -29.08
C GLN A 286 1.19 -10.95 -29.03
N ASN A 287 1.48 -11.80 -30.03
CA ASN A 287 1.14 -13.23 -29.99
C ASN A 287 1.90 -13.90 -28.84
N LYS A 288 1.17 -14.44 -27.87
CA LYS A 288 1.74 -15.02 -26.64
C LYS A 288 2.48 -16.34 -26.90
N PHE A 289 2.08 -17.08 -27.91
CA PHE A 289 2.79 -18.29 -28.30
C PHE A 289 4.20 -17.96 -28.81
N GLU A 290 4.34 -16.94 -29.65
CA GLU A 290 5.65 -16.46 -30.14
C GLU A 290 6.48 -15.89 -29.00
N TYR A 291 5.90 -15.06 -28.16
CA TYR A 291 6.58 -14.47 -27.00
C TYR A 291 7.13 -15.56 -26.04
N CYS A 292 6.32 -16.56 -25.69
CA CYS A 292 6.77 -17.63 -24.79
C CYS A 292 7.88 -18.48 -25.43
N ARG A 293 7.79 -18.71 -26.75
CA ARG A 293 8.81 -19.45 -27.50
C ARG A 293 10.19 -18.76 -27.50
N GLU A 294 10.23 -17.42 -27.47
CA GLU A 294 11.50 -16.66 -27.33
C GLU A 294 12.22 -17.03 -26.02
N TYR A 295 11.47 -17.35 -24.99
CA TYR A 295 11.97 -17.81 -23.69
C TYR A 295 12.06 -19.34 -23.56
N GLY A 296 11.89 -20.09 -24.66
CA GLY A 296 11.94 -21.55 -24.65
C GLY A 296 10.75 -22.22 -23.96
N ILE A 297 9.62 -21.52 -23.81
CA ILE A 297 8.41 -22.02 -23.17
C ILE A 297 7.37 -22.29 -24.25
N GLU A 298 6.90 -23.55 -24.32
CA GLU A 298 5.80 -23.94 -25.19
C GLU A 298 4.47 -23.81 -24.46
N ILE A 299 3.51 -23.16 -25.07
CA ILE A 299 2.14 -23.00 -24.56
C ILE A 299 1.12 -23.32 -25.65
N ASP A 300 -0.07 -23.71 -25.22
CA ASP A 300 -1.25 -23.72 -26.08
C ASP A 300 -1.85 -22.29 -26.15
N SER A 301 -2.40 -21.92 -27.29
CA SER A 301 -3.03 -20.61 -27.50
C SER A 301 -4.17 -20.32 -26.51
N SER A 302 -4.83 -21.36 -26.01
CA SER A 302 -5.88 -21.25 -25.00
C SER A 302 -5.36 -20.90 -23.61
N GLN A 303 -4.06 -21.08 -23.33
CA GLN A 303 -3.49 -20.80 -22.01
C GLN A 303 -3.22 -19.31 -21.78
N TRP A 304 -3.00 -18.56 -22.85
CA TRP A 304 -2.84 -17.10 -22.81
C TRP A 304 -3.43 -16.45 -24.07
N PRO A 305 -4.76 -16.37 -24.15
CA PRO A 305 -5.47 -16.08 -25.40
C PRO A 305 -5.52 -14.59 -25.77
N SER A 306 -5.12 -13.67 -24.88
CA SER A 306 -5.21 -12.23 -25.15
C SER A 306 -4.23 -11.80 -26.23
N ARG A 307 -4.73 -10.96 -27.17
CA ARG A 307 -3.94 -10.29 -28.19
C ARG A 307 -4.64 -8.98 -28.56
N GLY A 308 -3.92 -7.87 -28.58
CA GLY A 308 -4.41 -6.55 -28.97
C GLY A 308 -4.30 -5.50 -27.87
N LEU A 309 -4.49 -4.23 -28.26
CA LEU A 309 -4.50 -3.11 -27.33
C LEU A 309 -5.85 -2.99 -26.63
N PRO A 310 -5.86 -2.61 -25.33
CA PRO A 310 -7.09 -2.39 -24.58
C PRO A 310 -7.87 -1.19 -25.10
N HIS A 311 -9.16 -1.16 -24.83
CA HIS A 311 -9.99 0.04 -25.05
C HIS A 311 -9.69 1.11 -24.00
N GLU A 312 -9.43 0.69 -22.78
CA GLU A 312 -9.21 1.54 -21.61
C GLU A 312 -8.07 1.01 -20.74
N ILE A 313 -7.25 1.93 -20.25
CA ILE A 313 -6.22 1.66 -19.25
C ILE A 313 -6.60 2.34 -17.95
N ILE A 314 -6.65 1.58 -16.86
CA ILE A 314 -6.96 2.04 -15.53
C ILE A 314 -5.68 2.02 -14.70
N THR A 315 -5.25 3.19 -14.27
CA THR A 315 -4.00 3.33 -13.51
C THR A 315 -4.14 4.37 -12.41
N ASP A 316 -3.13 4.47 -11.54
CA ASP A 316 -3.02 5.63 -10.67
C ASP A 316 -2.43 6.85 -11.44
N LYS A 317 -2.06 7.89 -10.69
CA LYS A 317 -1.42 9.08 -11.26
C LYS A 317 0.10 8.92 -11.41
N GLY A 318 0.60 7.71 -11.70
CA GLY A 318 2.00 7.50 -12.02
C GLY A 318 2.40 8.31 -13.26
N THR A 319 3.51 9.04 -13.18
CA THR A 319 3.97 9.92 -14.27
C THR A 319 4.32 9.14 -15.53
N GLU A 320 4.70 7.88 -15.41
CA GLU A 320 5.04 6.95 -16.47
C GLU A 320 3.87 6.63 -17.42
N PHE A 321 2.61 6.77 -16.93
CA PHE A 321 1.40 6.55 -17.74
C PHE A 321 0.95 7.78 -18.53
N PHE A 322 1.52 8.95 -18.26
CA PHE A 322 1.12 10.22 -18.85
C PHE A 322 2.23 10.90 -19.66
N GLY A 323 3.27 10.16 -20.02
CA GLY A 323 4.35 10.65 -20.85
C GLY A 323 3.92 10.93 -22.29
N PRO A 324 4.75 11.67 -23.06
CA PRO A 324 4.39 12.11 -24.41
C PRO A 324 4.20 10.96 -25.40
N ARG A 325 4.97 9.87 -25.30
CA ARG A 325 4.84 8.69 -26.16
C ARG A 325 3.58 7.89 -25.86
N MET A 326 3.21 7.81 -24.58
CA MET A 326 1.97 7.19 -24.15
C MET A 326 0.75 7.99 -24.66
N GLN A 327 0.83 9.31 -24.65
CA GLN A 327 -0.19 10.18 -25.25
C GLN A 327 -0.28 10.00 -26.78
N GLU A 328 0.86 9.89 -27.47
CA GLU A 328 0.94 9.58 -28.90
C GLU A 328 0.24 8.24 -29.21
N LEU A 329 0.53 7.18 -28.43
CA LEU A 329 -0.11 5.87 -28.57
C LEU A 329 -1.63 5.98 -28.37
N CYS A 330 -2.06 6.64 -27.31
CA CYS A 330 -3.48 6.80 -26.99
C CYS A 330 -4.23 7.56 -28.07
N GLN A 331 -3.65 8.63 -28.61
CA GLN A 331 -4.26 9.40 -29.70
C GLN A 331 -4.33 8.59 -31.01
N LYS A 332 -3.26 7.83 -31.32
CA LYS A 332 -3.18 7.05 -32.55
C LYS A 332 -4.17 5.89 -32.58
N TYR A 333 -4.34 5.20 -31.46
CA TYR A 333 -5.14 3.98 -31.39
C TYR A 333 -6.46 4.12 -30.62
N GLY A 334 -6.80 5.33 -30.15
CA GLY A 334 -8.05 5.58 -29.44
C GLY A 334 -8.15 4.89 -28.08
N VAL A 335 -6.99 4.65 -27.42
CA VAL A 335 -6.97 4.06 -26.08
C VAL A 335 -7.26 5.12 -25.02
N GLU A 336 -8.21 4.88 -24.14
CA GLU A 336 -8.53 5.80 -23.05
C GLU A 336 -7.70 5.50 -21.80
N ILE A 337 -7.18 6.54 -21.12
CA ILE A 337 -6.52 6.38 -19.82
C ILE A 337 -7.41 6.96 -18.73
N GLN A 338 -7.87 6.09 -17.84
CA GLN A 338 -8.62 6.46 -16.66
C GLN A 338 -7.74 6.47 -15.42
N SER A 339 -7.52 7.67 -14.87
CA SER A 339 -6.82 7.85 -13.61
C SER A 339 -7.75 7.64 -12.42
N LEU A 340 -7.38 6.76 -11.52
CA LEU A 340 -8.14 6.53 -10.29
C LEU A 340 -8.03 7.73 -9.35
N PRO A 341 -9.12 8.08 -8.61
CA PRO A 341 -9.05 9.10 -7.59
C PRO A 341 -8.01 8.75 -6.52
N PRO A 342 -7.27 9.73 -5.98
CA PRO A 342 -6.31 9.51 -4.91
C PRO A 342 -6.94 8.79 -3.72
N PHE A 343 -6.21 7.89 -3.08
CA PHE A 343 -6.64 7.15 -1.88
C PHE A 343 -7.84 6.22 -2.07
N ARG A 344 -8.04 5.72 -3.29
CA ARG A 344 -9.00 4.65 -3.61
C ARG A 344 -8.30 3.36 -4.03
N PRO A 345 -7.71 2.60 -3.09
CA PRO A 345 -7.05 1.33 -3.38
C PRO A 345 -8.01 0.26 -3.94
N ASP A 346 -9.30 0.39 -3.62
CA ASP A 346 -10.37 -0.46 -4.16
C ASP A 346 -10.39 -0.50 -5.70
N GLY A 347 -9.91 0.57 -6.36
CA GLY A 347 -9.83 0.62 -7.83
C GLY A 347 -8.66 -0.17 -8.44
N LYS A 348 -7.63 -0.53 -7.66
CA LYS A 348 -6.42 -1.27 -8.11
C LYS A 348 -6.32 -2.70 -7.54
N GLY A 349 -7.27 -3.11 -6.73
CA GLY A 349 -7.20 -4.37 -5.98
C GLY A 349 -6.92 -5.60 -6.84
N LEU A 350 -7.24 -5.56 -8.13
CA LEU A 350 -7.05 -6.68 -9.04
C LEU A 350 -5.58 -6.87 -9.45
N VAL A 351 -4.95 -5.81 -9.93
CA VAL A 351 -3.53 -5.86 -10.33
C VAL A 351 -2.62 -6.05 -9.10
N GLU A 352 -2.93 -5.40 -7.97
CA GLU A 352 -2.21 -5.63 -6.71
C GLU A 352 -2.30 -7.08 -6.25
N LYS A 353 -3.50 -7.68 -6.34
CA LYS A 353 -3.70 -9.10 -6.04
C LYS A 353 -2.94 -10.02 -6.99
N SER A 354 -2.83 -9.67 -8.26
CA SER A 354 -2.07 -10.43 -9.23
C SER A 354 -0.57 -10.41 -8.93
N PHE A 355 -0.01 -9.28 -8.50
CA PHE A 355 1.37 -9.22 -8.00
C PHE A 355 1.58 -10.12 -6.78
N ASP A 356 0.67 -10.07 -5.79
CA ASP A 356 0.73 -10.92 -4.61
C ASP A 356 0.75 -12.40 -4.98
N LEU A 357 -0.12 -12.82 -5.90
CA LEU A 357 -0.21 -14.21 -6.34
C LEU A 357 1.05 -14.68 -7.06
N ILE A 358 1.64 -13.84 -7.92
CA ILE A 358 2.92 -14.11 -8.58
C ILE A 358 4.02 -14.27 -7.52
N GLN A 359 4.12 -13.33 -6.59
CA GLN A 359 5.13 -13.36 -5.54
C GLN A 359 4.98 -14.57 -4.61
N GLN A 360 3.75 -14.88 -4.18
CA GLN A 360 3.48 -16.07 -3.36
C GLN A 360 3.88 -17.36 -4.05
N ARG A 361 3.85 -17.40 -5.38
CA ARG A 361 4.20 -18.58 -6.14
C ARG A 361 5.71 -18.77 -6.30
N TYR A 362 6.45 -17.73 -6.65
CA TYR A 362 7.89 -17.88 -6.90
C TYR A 362 8.76 -17.74 -5.64
N LYS A 363 8.39 -16.89 -4.66
CA LYS A 363 9.22 -16.63 -3.48
C LYS A 363 9.61 -17.90 -2.71
N PRO A 364 8.69 -18.84 -2.39
CA PRO A 364 9.07 -20.07 -1.69
C PRO A 364 10.05 -20.95 -2.47
N LEU A 365 9.94 -20.96 -3.80
CA LEU A 365 10.81 -21.77 -4.67
C LEU A 365 12.21 -21.16 -4.83
N LEU A 366 12.31 -19.84 -4.74
CA LEU A 366 13.56 -19.08 -4.90
C LEU A 366 14.18 -18.64 -3.57
N ARG A 367 13.71 -19.18 -2.45
CA ARG A 367 14.27 -18.90 -1.14
C ARG A 367 15.76 -19.19 -1.08
N GLY A 368 16.58 -18.25 -0.56
CA GLY A 368 18.03 -18.35 -0.56
C GLY A 368 18.70 -18.20 -1.94
N LYS A 369 17.95 -17.69 -2.94
CA LYS A 369 18.45 -17.41 -4.30
C LYS A 369 18.32 -15.92 -4.66
N GLY A 370 18.58 -15.04 -3.71
CA GLY A 370 18.51 -13.59 -3.89
C GLY A 370 17.16 -12.97 -3.52
N VAL A 371 16.17 -13.76 -3.08
CA VAL A 371 14.86 -13.27 -2.62
C VAL A 371 14.98 -12.59 -1.28
N ILE A 372 14.43 -11.39 -1.17
CA ILE A 372 14.39 -10.59 0.05
C ILE A 372 13.23 -11.08 0.91
N GLU A 373 13.53 -11.57 2.09
CA GLU A 373 12.52 -11.92 3.09
C GLU A 373 12.57 -10.90 4.23
N PRO A 374 11.46 -10.23 4.56
CA PRO A 374 11.39 -9.40 5.75
C PRO A 374 11.32 -10.30 6.99
N ASP A 375 12.47 -10.61 7.58
CA ASP A 375 12.51 -11.29 8.87
C ASP A 375 12.68 -10.28 10.01
N ALA A 376 11.61 -10.09 10.78
CA ALA A 376 11.61 -9.21 11.94
C ALA A 376 12.42 -9.78 13.12
N GLN A 377 12.91 -11.03 13.06
CA GLN A 377 13.64 -11.72 14.12
C GLN A 377 15.15 -11.78 13.87
N GLU A 378 15.62 -11.55 12.66
CA GLU A 378 17.05 -11.56 12.36
C GLU A 378 17.75 -10.30 12.92
N ARG A 379 18.64 -10.50 13.88
CA ARG A 379 19.51 -9.44 14.42
C ARG A 379 20.61 -8.98 13.45
N TRP A 380 20.88 -9.74 12.38
CA TRP A 380 21.91 -9.49 11.39
C TRP A 380 21.25 -9.44 10.01
N ALA A 381 21.42 -8.33 9.34
CA ALA A 381 20.91 -8.18 7.97
C ALA A 381 21.58 -9.21 7.04
N VAL A 382 20.81 -10.13 6.49
CA VAL A 382 21.28 -11.05 5.45
C VAL A 382 21.57 -10.24 4.19
N ASP A 383 22.76 -10.41 3.62
CA ASP A 383 23.07 -9.84 2.30
C ASP A 383 22.47 -10.73 1.20
N TYR A 384 21.22 -10.48 0.87
CA TYR A 384 20.50 -11.20 -0.20
C TYR A 384 21.15 -11.04 -1.59
N ARG A 385 22.03 -10.02 -1.79
CA ARG A 385 22.76 -9.81 -3.04
C ARG A 385 23.75 -10.94 -3.29
N SER A 386 24.44 -11.41 -2.25
CA SER A 386 25.40 -12.52 -2.35
C SER A 386 24.75 -13.86 -2.68
N GLN A 387 23.43 -13.97 -2.50
CA GLN A 387 22.64 -15.17 -2.79
C GLN A 387 22.03 -15.16 -4.20
N SER A 388 22.22 -14.07 -4.97
CA SER A 388 21.60 -13.93 -6.30
C SER A 388 22.18 -14.94 -7.28
N VAL A 389 21.32 -15.58 -8.07
CA VAL A 389 21.73 -16.60 -9.07
C VAL A 389 21.05 -16.44 -10.42
N LEU A 390 19.85 -15.82 -10.46
CA LEU A 390 19.06 -15.68 -11.68
C LEU A 390 19.45 -14.44 -12.48
N THR A 391 19.50 -14.58 -13.80
CA THR A 391 19.57 -13.47 -14.75
C THR A 391 18.17 -12.88 -14.97
N LEU A 392 18.09 -11.76 -15.67
CA LEU A 392 16.81 -11.12 -16.03
C LEU A 392 15.94 -12.05 -16.89
N ASP A 393 16.52 -12.72 -17.89
CA ASP A 393 15.80 -13.64 -18.77
C ASP A 393 15.27 -14.86 -18.00
N GLU A 394 16.08 -15.46 -17.12
CA GLU A 394 15.67 -16.59 -16.29
C GLU A 394 14.56 -16.19 -15.30
N PHE A 395 14.63 -14.98 -14.73
CA PHE A 395 13.56 -14.49 -13.87
C PHE A 395 12.28 -14.19 -14.68
N THR A 396 12.42 -13.67 -15.90
CA THR A 396 11.27 -13.48 -16.81
C THR A 396 10.59 -14.80 -17.12
N GLN A 397 11.35 -15.87 -17.37
CA GLN A 397 10.78 -17.22 -17.53
C GLN A 397 9.97 -17.66 -16.29
N VAL A 398 10.50 -17.41 -15.09
CA VAL A 398 9.76 -17.70 -13.84
C VAL A 398 8.43 -16.93 -13.78
N VAL A 399 8.44 -15.63 -14.13
CA VAL A 399 7.23 -14.81 -14.15
C VAL A 399 6.23 -15.33 -15.20
N ILE A 400 6.69 -15.69 -16.40
CA ILE A 400 5.86 -16.27 -17.46
C ILE A 400 5.15 -17.54 -16.96
N HIS A 401 5.87 -18.47 -16.32
CA HIS A 401 5.26 -19.67 -15.75
C HIS A 401 4.23 -19.36 -14.67
N CYS A 402 4.47 -18.34 -13.84
CA CYS A 402 3.47 -17.88 -12.87
C CYS A 402 2.21 -17.36 -13.56
N VAL A 403 2.37 -16.57 -14.63
CA VAL A 403 1.26 -15.99 -15.40
C VAL A 403 0.45 -17.08 -16.12
N ILE A 404 1.10 -18.03 -16.78
CA ILE A 404 0.42 -19.18 -17.42
C ILE A 404 -0.45 -19.91 -16.40
N TYR A 405 0.10 -20.19 -15.21
CA TYR A 405 -0.68 -20.83 -14.16
C TYR A 405 -1.86 -19.96 -13.67
N LEU A 406 -1.66 -18.66 -13.50
CA LEU A 406 -2.73 -17.77 -13.05
C LEU A 406 -3.84 -17.63 -14.10
N ASN A 407 -3.49 -17.63 -15.38
CA ASN A 407 -4.44 -17.50 -16.47
C ASN A 407 -5.19 -18.80 -16.75
N ALA A 408 -4.49 -19.94 -16.86
CA ALA A 408 -5.05 -21.21 -17.32
C ALA A 408 -5.22 -22.27 -16.23
N GLY A 409 -4.46 -22.19 -15.13
CA GLY A 409 -4.48 -23.21 -14.07
C GLY A 409 -5.26 -22.82 -12.83
N ARG A 410 -5.43 -21.51 -12.58
CA ARG A 410 -6.17 -21.03 -11.41
C ARG A 410 -7.66 -20.95 -11.71
N VAL A 411 -8.46 -21.62 -10.89
CA VAL A 411 -9.93 -21.55 -10.96
C VAL A 411 -10.44 -20.41 -10.10
N LEU A 412 -11.32 -19.57 -10.64
CA LEU A 412 -11.99 -18.48 -9.95
C LEU A 412 -13.22 -18.98 -9.18
N ALA A 413 -13.90 -18.09 -8.45
CA ALA A 413 -15.05 -18.43 -7.63
C ALA A 413 -16.26 -18.96 -8.43
N ASP A 414 -16.36 -18.60 -9.70
CA ASP A 414 -17.37 -19.07 -10.66
C ASP A 414 -17.02 -20.40 -11.36
N SER A 415 -15.96 -21.06 -10.91
CA SER A 415 -15.46 -22.34 -11.42
C SER A 415 -14.81 -22.31 -12.81
N GLU A 416 -14.51 -21.13 -13.34
CA GLU A 416 -13.82 -20.91 -14.60
C GLU A 416 -12.40 -20.40 -14.39
N THR A 417 -11.52 -20.55 -15.38
CA THR A 417 -10.20 -19.90 -15.38
C THR A 417 -10.28 -18.53 -16.05
N PRO A 418 -9.36 -17.58 -15.72
CA PRO A 418 -9.29 -16.30 -16.43
C PRO A 418 -9.19 -16.45 -17.95
N ALA A 419 -8.43 -17.44 -18.44
CA ALA A 419 -8.30 -17.71 -19.87
C ALA A 419 -9.62 -18.17 -20.50
N GLN A 420 -10.37 -19.06 -19.82
CA GLN A 420 -11.67 -19.51 -20.29
C GLN A 420 -12.66 -18.34 -20.36
N LYS A 421 -12.75 -17.53 -19.30
CA LYS A 421 -13.61 -16.34 -19.29
C LYS A 421 -13.28 -15.35 -20.41
N TRP A 422 -11.99 -15.20 -20.73
CA TRP A 422 -11.56 -14.35 -21.84
C TRP A 422 -12.05 -14.91 -23.19
N ILE A 423 -11.87 -16.20 -23.43
CA ILE A 423 -12.34 -16.86 -24.67
C ILE A 423 -13.86 -16.73 -24.80
N ASP A 424 -14.60 -16.97 -23.73
CA ASP A 424 -16.06 -16.94 -23.72
C ASP A 424 -16.63 -15.49 -23.82
N SER A 425 -15.80 -14.47 -23.51
CA SER A 425 -16.21 -13.07 -23.59
C SER A 425 -16.30 -12.53 -25.02
N ASP A 426 -15.73 -13.22 -26.00
CA ASP A 426 -15.68 -12.81 -27.43
C ASP A 426 -15.25 -11.36 -27.64
N VAL A 427 -14.31 -10.89 -26.81
CA VAL A 427 -13.81 -9.50 -26.89
C VAL A 427 -12.95 -9.31 -28.13
N SER A 428 -13.25 -8.29 -28.92
CA SER A 428 -12.43 -7.86 -30.04
C SER A 428 -11.59 -6.64 -29.65
N LEU A 429 -10.28 -6.82 -29.62
CA LEU A 429 -9.32 -5.75 -29.37
C LEU A 429 -8.68 -5.29 -30.68
N MET A 430 -8.08 -4.11 -30.66
CA MET A 430 -7.33 -3.60 -31.80
C MET A 430 -6.04 -4.38 -31.98
N ASP A 431 -5.93 -5.09 -33.10
CA ASP A 431 -4.71 -5.81 -33.48
C ASP A 431 -3.69 -4.80 -34.05
N VAL A 432 -2.57 -4.64 -33.37
CA VAL A 432 -1.48 -3.75 -33.76
C VAL A 432 -0.19 -4.56 -33.82
N PRO A 433 0.62 -4.41 -34.89
CA PRO A 433 1.90 -5.12 -34.99
C PRO A 433 2.81 -4.82 -33.80
N TYR A 434 3.38 -5.87 -33.23
CA TYR A 434 4.29 -5.74 -32.07
C TYR A 434 5.46 -4.79 -32.37
N GLU A 435 6.05 -4.91 -33.54
CA GLU A 435 7.20 -4.09 -33.98
C GLU A 435 6.88 -2.59 -33.94
N GLU A 436 5.68 -2.22 -34.31
CA GLU A 436 5.24 -0.81 -34.29
C GLU A 436 5.15 -0.29 -32.85
N LEU A 437 4.52 -1.04 -31.98
CA LEU A 437 4.43 -0.69 -30.54
C LEU A 437 5.78 -0.71 -29.87
N TYR A 438 6.62 -1.67 -30.20
CA TYR A 438 7.99 -1.77 -29.70
C TYR A 438 8.79 -0.50 -30.08
N LEU A 439 8.79 -0.11 -31.34
CA LEU A 439 9.49 1.10 -31.82
C LEU A 439 8.96 2.38 -31.17
N MET A 440 7.65 2.47 -30.98
CA MET A 440 7.03 3.59 -30.25
C MET A 440 7.44 3.61 -28.77
N SER A 441 7.67 2.46 -28.16
CA SER A 441 8.05 2.34 -26.75
C SER A 441 9.49 2.77 -26.46
N LEU A 442 10.36 2.77 -27.47
CA LEU A 442 11.77 3.07 -27.27
C LEU A 442 12.00 4.53 -26.89
N PRO A 443 12.87 4.81 -25.91
CA PRO A 443 13.30 6.17 -25.63
C PRO A 443 13.96 6.79 -26.86
N ARG A 444 13.76 8.09 -27.06
CA ARG A 444 14.30 8.83 -28.21
C ARG A 444 15.31 9.86 -27.74
N GLU A 445 16.39 10.03 -28.50
CA GLU A 445 17.43 11.04 -28.31
C GLU A 445 17.83 11.66 -29.65
N ALA A 446 18.07 12.95 -29.66
CA ALA A 446 18.54 13.63 -30.87
C ALA A 446 20.02 13.32 -31.12
N ALA A 447 20.34 12.80 -32.31
CA ALA A 447 21.73 12.49 -32.70
C ALA A 447 22.03 13.01 -34.12
N LYS A 448 23.24 13.58 -34.29
CA LYS A 448 23.72 14.06 -35.58
C LYS A 448 24.39 12.92 -36.36
N LEU A 449 23.96 12.71 -37.59
CA LEU A 449 24.59 11.76 -38.49
C LEU A 449 25.89 12.36 -39.03
N THR A 450 27.01 11.81 -38.61
CA THR A 450 28.35 12.19 -39.06
C THR A 450 28.89 11.20 -40.10
N ARG A 451 30.01 11.52 -40.75
CA ARG A 451 30.73 10.59 -41.67
C ARG A 451 31.12 9.26 -40.99
N LYS A 452 31.19 9.21 -39.65
CA LYS A 452 31.50 8.00 -38.87
C LYS A 452 30.26 7.23 -38.45
N GLY A 453 29.09 7.83 -38.55
CA GLY A 453 27.80 7.30 -38.06
C GLY A 453 27.16 8.17 -37.00
N LEU A 454 26.19 7.62 -36.30
CA LEU A 454 25.41 8.22 -35.19
C LEU A 454 26.05 7.80 -33.85
N ARG A 455 26.04 8.69 -32.88
CA ARG A 455 26.54 8.39 -31.54
C ARG A 455 25.44 8.53 -30.50
N ILE A 456 25.10 7.42 -29.84
CA ILE A 456 24.14 7.33 -28.76
C ILE A 456 24.82 6.65 -27.56
N ASN A 457 24.68 7.22 -26.36
CA ASN A 457 25.24 6.68 -25.12
C ASN A 457 26.74 6.33 -25.21
N GLY A 458 27.51 7.10 -26.02
CA GLY A 458 28.96 6.88 -26.25
C GLY A 458 29.29 5.74 -27.20
N LEU A 459 28.32 5.03 -27.75
CA LEU A 459 28.47 3.99 -28.76
C LEU A 459 28.25 4.58 -30.16
N LEU A 460 28.91 3.98 -31.16
CA LEU A 460 28.82 4.40 -32.55
C LEU A 460 27.97 3.41 -33.36
N TYR A 461 26.99 3.91 -34.06
CA TYR A 461 26.09 3.12 -34.90
C TYR A 461 26.19 3.55 -36.35
N VAL A 462 26.11 2.59 -37.25
CA VAL A 462 26.24 2.80 -38.68
C VAL A 462 24.94 2.40 -39.37
N PRO A 463 24.36 3.26 -40.22
CA PRO A 463 23.22 2.90 -41.04
C PRO A 463 23.52 1.70 -41.93
N MET A 464 22.57 0.81 -42.12
CA MET A 464 22.68 -0.31 -43.05
C MET A 464 22.64 0.15 -44.51
N ASP A 465 21.91 1.21 -44.79
CA ASP A 465 21.87 1.92 -46.05
C ASP A 465 21.67 3.43 -45.80
N MET A 466 21.90 4.25 -46.80
CA MET A 466 21.84 5.72 -46.71
C MET A 466 20.56 6.33 -47.29
N ASP A 467 19.58 5.51 -47.74
CA ASP A 467 18.36 6.01 -48.33
C ASP A 467 17.54 6.84 -47.34
N GLY A 468 17.18 8.03 -47.69
CA GLY A 468 16.48 8.97 -46.82
C GLY A 468 17.32 9.64 -45.75
N LEU A 469 18.62 9.30 -45.63
CA LEU A 469 19.53 9.87 -44.64
C LEU A 469 20.49 10.91 -45.30
N MET A 470 20.70 12.02 -44.59
CA MET A 470 21.61 13.09 -45.02
C MET A 470 22.70 13.30 -43.97
N LEU A 471 23.94 13.37 -44.42
CA LEU A 471 25.08 13.70 -43.55
C LEU A 471 24.85 15.09 -42.92
N ASP A 472 25.36 15.25 -41.73
CA ASP A 472 25.30 16.46 -40.93
C ASP A 472 23.90 16.91 -40.48
N LYS A 473 22.84 16.17 -40.81
CA LYS A 473 21.47 16.35 -40.27
C LYS A 473 21.35 15.69 -38.90
N THR A 474 20.58 16.32 -38.02
CA THR A 474 20.20 15.75 -36.72
C THR A 474 18.85 15.03 -36.85
N TYR A 475 18.77 13.82 -36.32
CA TYR A 475 17.59 12.96 -36.33
C TYR A 475 17.20 12.58 -34.91
N ASP A 476 15.91 12.31 -34.71
CA ASP A 476 15.45 11.61 -33.53
C ASP A 476 15.75 10.11 -33.68
N VAL A 477 16.44 9.55 -32.69
CA VAL A 477 16.91 8.18 -32.71
C VAL A 477 16.30 7.42 -31.57
N ALA A 478 15.55 6.38 -31.85
CA ALA A 478 15.02 5.45 -30.88
C ALA A 478 16.02 4.33 -30.58
N PHE A 479 16.20 3.98 -29.30
CA PHE A 479 17.16 2.98 -28.88
C PHE A 479 16.64 2.14 -27.71
N SER A 480 17.03 0.85 -27.67
CA SER A 480 16.74 -0.03 -26.54
C SER A 480 17.80 0.12 -25.44
N ARG A 481 17.39 0.17 -24.18
CA ARG A 481 18.30 0.07 -23.03
C ARG A 481 18.61 -1.37 -22.64
N SER A 482 17.80 -2.32 -23.07
CA SER A 482 17.99 -3.74 -22.79
C SER A 482 18.86 -4.46 -23.83
N ASP A 483 18.95 -3.92 -25.07
CA ASP A 483 19.80 -4.44 -26.14
C ASP A 483 20.40 -3.30 -26.95
N LEU A 484 21.70 -3.16 -26.89
CA LEU A 484 22.48 -2.10 -27.58
C LEU A 484 22.94 -2.48 -28.99
N SER A 485 22.46 -3.59 -29.55
CA SER A 485 22.87 -4.06 -30.87
C SER A 485 22.44 -3.15 -32.02
N CYS A 486 21.29 -2.47 -31.88
CA CYS A 486 20.66 -1.69 -32.93
C CYS A 486 19.98 -0.44 -32.38
N ILE A 487 19.96 0.64 -33.16
CA ILE A 487 19.16 1.84 -32.95
C ILE A 487 18.33 2.12 -34.20
N TYR A 488 17.29 2.93 -34.06
CA TYR A 488 16.35 3.23 -35.16
C TYR A 488 16.25 4.73 -35.36
N VAL A 489 16.60 5.20 -36.55
CA VAL A 489 16.47 6.61 -36.93
C VAL A 489 15.07 6.88 -37.39
N LEU A 490 14.41 7.87 -36.80
CA LEU A 490 13.09 8.34 -37.24
C LEU A 490 13.27 9.27 -38.44
N LEU A 491 12.67 8.91 -39.56
CA LEU A 491 12.64 9.73 -40.77
C LEU A 491 11.45 10.70 -40.79
N ASP A 492 11.47 11.67 -41.69
CA ASP A 492 10.43 12.72 -41.79
C ASP A 492 9.05 12.15 -42.19
N ASP A 493 9.01 10.95 -42.78
CA ASP A 493 7.78 10.20 -43.13
C ASP A 493 7.28 9.31 -41.98
N CYS A 494 7.83 9.48 -40.76
CA CYS A 494 7.54 8.67 -39.58
C CYS A 494 7.95 7.19 -39.69
N SER A 495 8.74 6.80 -40.68
CA SER A 495 9.33 5.47 -40.77
C SER A 495 10.61 5.35 -39.94
N PHE A 496 10.93 4.14 -39.48
CA PHE A 496 12.12 3.86 -38.70
C PHE A 496 13.18 3.14 -39.54
N LYS A 497 14.40 3.67 -39.53
CA LYS A 497 15.53 3.08 -40.24
C LYS A 497 16.54 2.47 -39.28
N PRO A 498 16.84 1.15 -39.35
CA PRO A 498 17.76 0.50 -38.45
C PRO A 498 19.21 0.92 -38.72
N CYS A 499 19.95 1.13 -37.62
CA CYS A 499 21.39 1.37 -37.64
C CYS A 499 22.04 0.38 -36.69
N GLN A 500 23.06 -0.37 -37.16
CA GLN A 500 23.75 -1.38 -36.39
C GLN A 500 24.93 -0.81 -35.63
N LEU A 501 25.25 -1.44 -34.51
CA LEU A 501 26.47 -1.11 -33.75
C LEU A 501 27.71 -1.29 -34.63
N SER A 502 28.61 -0.32 -34.55
CA SER A 502 29.89 -0.39 -35.31
C SER A 502 30.67 -1.67 -35.02
N PRO A 503 31.24 -2.35 -36.05
CA PRO A 503 32.01 -3.57 -35.85
C PRO A 503 33.16 -3.43 -34.83
N HIS A 504 33.73 -2.22 -34.68
CA HIS A 504 34.77 -1.95 -33.69
C HIS A 504 34.27 -1.98 -32.24
N GLN A 505 32.95 -2.01 -32.03
CA GLN A 505 32.30 -2.04 -30.74
C GLN A 505 31.39 -3.27 -30.56
N ALA A 506 31.63 -4.32 -31.35
CA ALA A 506 30.82 -5.54 -31.35
C ALA A 506 30.74 -6.21 -29.97
N GLN A 507 31.71 -5.96 -29.07
CA GLN A 507 31.66 -6.46 -27.68
C GLN A 507 30.51 -5.93 -26.86
N TYR A 508 29.81 -4.88 -27.30
CA TYR A 508 28.62 -4.32 -26.63
C TYR A 508 27.30 -4.85 -27.22
N SER A 509 27.36 -5.64 -28.29
CA SER A 509 26.19 -6.22 -28.93
C SER A 509 25.50 -7.21 -28.00
N GLY A 510 24.18 -7.13 -27.85
CA GLY A 510 23.38 -7.96 -26.95
C GLY A 510 23.51 -7.61 -25.47
N LEU A 511 24.25 -6.56 -25.11
CA LEU A 511 24.33 -6.07 -23.74
C LEU A 511 23.22 -5.07 -23.45
N SER A 512 22.77 -5.08 -22.19
CA SER A 512 21.99 -3.98 -21.65
C SER A 512 22.87 -2.75 -21.32
N GLN A 513 22.24 -1.58 -21.21
CA GLN A 513 22.96 -0.34 -20.88
C GLN A 513 23.77 -0.45 -19.57
N PRO A 514 23.24 -0.99 -18.44
CA PRO A 514 24.01 -1.17 -17.22
C PRO A 514 25.24 -2.07 -17.40
N GLU A 515 25.09 -3.16 -18.18
CA GLU A 515 26.22 -4.08 -18.45
C GLU A 515 27.30 -3.42 -19.31
N ALA A 516 26.89 -2.68 -20.34
CA ALA A 516 27.82 -1.91 -21.18
C ALA A 516 28.55 -0.84 -20.37
N ASP A 517 27.91 -0.18 -19.42
CA ASP A 517 28.53 0.84 -18.60
C ASP A 517 29.61 0.25 -17.67
N VAL A 518 29.38 -0.94 -17.11
CA VAL A 518 30.43 -1.68 -16.36
C VAL A 518 31.62 -2.01 -17.24
N LEU A 519 31.36 -2.49 -18.47
CA LEU A 519 32.45 -2.81 -19.42
C LEU A 519 33.22 -1.56 -19.84
N LYS A 520 32.55 -0.46 -20.16
CA LYS A 520 33.17 0.85 -20.47
C LYS A 520 34.05 1.36 -19.35
N GLN A 521 33.60 1.22 -18.08
CA GLN A 521 34.43 1.64 -16.94
C GLN A 521 35.71 0.80 -16.81
N ALA A 522 35.64 -0.51 -17.06
CA ALA A 522 36.80 -1.38 -17.06
C ALA A 522 37.79 -0.98 -18.19
N GLU A 523 37.27 -0.75 -19.41
CA GLU A 523 38.07 -0.28 -20.54
C GLU A 523 38.71 1.09 -20.27
N MET A 524 38.01 2.04 -19.68
CA MET A 524 38.55 3.34 -19.31
C MET A 524 39.72 3.23 -18.33
N LYS A 525 39.66 2.33 -17.35
CA LYS A 525 40.76 2.08 -16.42
C LYS A 525 41.99 1.52 -17.14
N LEU A 526 41.78 0.55 -18.04
CA LEU A 526 42.88 -0.01 -18.86
C LEU A 526 43.51 1.04 -19.76
N ARG A 527 42.71 1.84 -20.48
CA ARG A 527 43.20 2.95 -21.33
C ARG A 527 43.97 4.00 -20.52
N SER A 528 43.53 4.32 -19.33
CA SER A 528 44.20 5.27 -18.43
C SER A 528 45.59 4.78 -18.02
N SER A 529 45.73 3.49 -17.72
CA SER A 529 47.05 2.90 -17.39
C SER A 529 47.96 2.84 -18.61
N ALA A 530 47.45 2.44 -19.78
CA ALA A 530 48.22 2.41 -21.03
C ALA A 530 48.71 3.82 -21.43
N ARG A 531 47.87 4.86 -21.27
CA ARG A 531 48.24 6.25 -21.57
C ARG A 531 49.37 6.77 -20.68
N LYS A 532 49.44 6.33 -19.41
CA LYS A 532 50.58 6.65 -18.54
C LYS A 532 51.89 6.04 -19.05
N GLN A 533 51.85 4.80 -19.56
CA GLN A 533 52.99 4.14 -20.16
C GLN A 533 53.44 4.83 -21.47
N GLU A 534 52.48 5.22 -22.32
CA GLU A 534 52.73 5.98 -23.55
C GLU A 534 53.41 7.31 -23.25
N VAL A 535 52.96 8.07 -22.26
CA VAL A 535 53.59 9.34 -21.84
C VAL A 535 55.01 9.10 -21.34
N ALA A 536 55.24 8.05 -20.54
CA ALA A 536 56.59 7.70 -20.07
C ALA A 536 57.54 7.35 -21.24
N ALA A 537 57.08 6.54 -22.21
CA ALA A 537 57.83 6.20 -23.40
C ALA A 537 58.17 7.43 -24.28
N SER A 538 57.18 8.34 -24.44
CA SER A 538 57.38 9.61 -25.17
C SER A 538 58.44 10.49 -24.51
N VAL A 539 58.40 10.63 -23.20
CA VAL A 539 59.41 11.41 -22.44
C VAL A 539 60.81 10.81 -22.63
N THR A 540 60.91 9.48 -22.52
CA THR A 540 62.23 8.77 -22.75
C THR A 540 62.70 9.01 -24.14
N SER A 541 61.85 8.89 -25.17
CA SER A 541 62.26 9.15 -26.58
C SER A 541 62.72 10.59 -26.78
N ILE A 542 62.00 11.58 -26.23
CA ILE A 542 62.43 12.99 -26.34
C ILE A 542 63.77 13.22 -25.63
N GLN A 543 63.99 12.59 -24.48
CA GLN A 543 65.27 12.71 -23.76
C GLN A 543 66.43 12.12 -24.58
N SER A 544 66.26 10.94 -25.20
CA SER A 544 67.26 10.31 -26.08
C SER A 544 67.55 11.18 -27.28
N ILE A 545 66.55 11.72 -27.97
CA ILE A 545 66.74 12.65 -29.09
C ILE A 545 67.52 13.90 -28.64
N ARG A 546 67.14 14.49 -27.50
CA ARG A 546 67.88 15.65 -26.97
C ARG A 546 69.35 15.36 -26.63
N GLN A 547 69.59 14.15 -26.14
CA GLN A 547 70.96 13.72 -25.85
C GLN A 547 71.82 13.61 -27.14
N ILE A 548 71.29 12.95 -28.19
CA ILE A 548 71.93 12.86 -29.49
C ILE A 548 72.20 14.26 -30.04
N VAL A 549 71.22 15.17 -30.00
CA VAL A 549 71.44 16.54 -30.49
C VAL A 549 72.49 17.29 -29.68
N ARG A 550 72.57 17.10 -28.37
CA ARG A 550 73.56 17.71 -27.51
C ARG A 550 74.98 17.17 -27.83
N GLU A 551 75.12 15.84 -27.97
CA GLU A 551 76.38 15.19 -28.33
C GLU A 551 76.86 15.62 -29.72
N ALA A 552 75.96 15.64 -30.71
CA ALA A 552 76.26 16.13 -32.04
C ALA A 552 76.65 17.64 -32.07
N SER A 553 75.96 18.46 -31.27
CA SER A 553 76.28 19.88 -31.17
C SER A 553 77.62 20.16 -30.46
N ALA A 554 78.03 19.29 -29.52
CA ALA A 554 79.28 19.38 -28.85
C ALA A 554 80.49 18.91 -29.74
N ALA A 555 80.21 17.95 -30.64
CA ALA A 555 81.18 17.44 -31.59
C ALA A 555 81.47 18.39 -32.79
N GLY A 556 80.55 19.29 -33.10
CA GLY A 556 80.67 20.24 -34.22
C GLY A 556 81.25 21.58 -33.78
N SER A 557 82.55 21.80 -34.04
CA SER A 557 83.22 23.06 -33.70
C SER A 557 83.09 24.16 -34.76
N GLU A 558 82.58 23.88 -35.96
CA GLU A 558 82.38 24.87 -37.04
C GLU A 558 80.99 24.72 -37.69
N LYS A 559 80.45 25.86 -38.10
CA LYS A 559 79.16 25.83 -38.84
C LYS A 559 79.38 25.17 -40.21
N PRO A 560 78.58 24.15 -40.56
CA PRO A 560 78.75 23.48 -41.87
C PRO A 560 78.53 24.49 -43.02
N LYS A 561 79.44 24.48 -43.99
CA LYS A 561 79.32 25.27 -45.20
C LYS A 561 78.29 24.63 -46.13
N GLN A 562 77.37 25.44 -46.65
CA GLN A 562 76.45 24.97 -47.69
C GLN A 562 77.16 24.71 -48.99
N ASP A 563 77.36 23.44 -49.30
CA ASP A 563 77.88 23.02 -50.60
C ASP A 563 76.87 22.12 -51.30
N GLY A 564 76.07 22.74 -52.21
CA GLY A 564 75.00 22.06 -52.94
C GLY A 564 75.51 20.92 -53.86
N LYS A 565 76.77 20.91 -54.25
CA LYS A 565 77.39 19.81 -55.06
C LYS A 565 77.57 18.55 -54.21
N ILE A 566 78.08 18.67 -53.01
CA ILE A 566 78.30 17.53 -52.08
C ILE A 566 76.97 16.89 -51.68
N ILE A 567 75.93 17.70 -51.46
CA ILE A 567 74.58 17.17 -51.13
C ILE A 567 74.01 16.34 -52.29
N ASN A 568 74.22 16.77 -53.53
CA ASN A 568 73.77 16.03 -54.71
C ASN A 568 74.59 14.78 -55.00
N GLU A 569 75.93 14.82 -54.80
CA GLU A 569 76.81 13.67 -54.92
C GLU A 569 76.46 12.57 -53.86
N ASN A 570 76.26 12.94 -52.63
CA ASN A 570 75.85 11.99 -51.59
C ASN A 570 74.47 11.37 -51.88
N ARG A 571 73.47 12.12 -52.41
CA ARG A 571 72.18 11.59 -52.83
C ARG A 571 72.25 10.66 -54.04
N SER A 572 73.18 10.87 -54.97
CA SER A 572 73.41 9.97 -56.10
C SER A 572 74.11 8.67 -55.64
N GLY A 573 75.05 8.75 -54.73
CA GLY A 573 75.73 7.58 -54.16
C GLY A 573 74.83 6.65 -53.36
N GLU A 574 73.93 7.22 -52.56
CA GLU A 574 72.85 6.41 -51.85
C GLU A 574 71.88 5.74 -52.83
N ARG A 575 71.53 6.40 -53.94
CA ARG A 575 70.67 5.79 -54.97
C ARG A 575 71.40 4.64 -55.70
N GLU A 576 72.71 4.74 -55.97
CA GLU A 576 73.47 3.65 -56.58
C GLU A 576 73.68 2.45 -55.64
N MET A 577 73.66 2.66 -54.29
CA MET A 577 73.74 1.55 -53.34
C MET A 577 72.40 0.81 -53.14
N LEU A 578 71.27 1.44 -53.52
CA LEU A 578 69.92 0.87 -53.40
C LEU A 578 69.35 0.26 -54.69
N THR A 579 70.08 0.35 -55.80
CA THR A 579 69.85 -0.34 -57.08
C THR A 579 70.80 -1.54 -57.22
#